data_4eb457ecde035ad701c9bf7a721672cd
#
_entry.id   4eb457ecde035ad701c9bf7a721672cd
#
_cell.length_a   1.000
_cell.length_b   1.000
_cell.length_c   1.000
_cell.angle_alpha   90.00
_cell.angle_beta   90.00
_cell.angle_gamma   90.00
#
_symmetry.space_group_name_H-M   'P 1'
#
loop_
_entity.id
_entity.type
_entity.pdbx_description
1 polymer ?
#
loop_
_entity_poly.entity_id
_entity_poly.type
_entity_poly.pdbx_seq_one_letter_code
_entity_poly.pdbx_strand_id
1 'polypeptide(L)'
;MNEIEKYYNKFNEDKRLLSRHGQVEFNVTIKYIEKYLKKYRNPHILDVGAGTGRYSVYLDSLGYDVTAVELVKHNLRVLESKNSKVKAFLGNATNLKKFKDDSFDIVLLFGPLYHLFSLEEKLIALSEAKRVVKNDGLIFIQYVMNDYAVLVHGFRERTIKQDIQENKLDNFKIKDNIQNLYSFYRLEDINKLNKLANLKRVKIIGVDGATDYFRKEINNLNEEEFNIYLNYQLSICERKDLIGASSHILDILKVYK
;
A
#
# COMPACT_ATOMS: atom_id res chain seq x y z
N MET A 1 -7.60 12.19 19.06
CA MET A 1 -7.86 11.49 17.78
C MET A 1 -7.06 12.23 16.72
N ASN A 2 -6.11 11.57 16.08
CA ASN A 2 -5.31 12.19 15.03
C ASN A 2 -6.11 12.30 13.71
N GLU A 3 -5.60 13.02 12.70
CA GLU A 3 -6.32 13.25 11.44
C GLU A 3 -6.58 11.94 10.68
N ILE A 4 -5.67 10.97 10.76
CA ILE A 4 -5.81 9.64 10.17
C ILE A 4 -7.01 8.89 10.79
N GLU A 5 -7.11 8.88 12.12
CA GLU A 5 -8.26 8.27 12.81
C GLU A 5 -9.57 8.94 12.45
N LYS A 6 -9.61 10.28 12.35
CA LYS A 6 -10.81 11.03 11.93
C LYS A 6 -11.25 10.66 10.52
N TYR A 7 -10.32 10.50 9.61
CA TYR A 7 -10.58 10.12 8.23
C TYR A 7 -11.14 8.69 8.14
N TYR A 8 -10.41 7.71 8.67
CA TYR A 8 -10.81 6.30 8.56
C TYR A 8 -12.04 5.93 9.39
N ASN A 9 -12.41 6.71 10.40
CA ASN A 9 -13.70 6.55 11.08
C ASN A 9 -14.90 6.90 10.19
N LYS A 10 -14.69 7.68 9.11
CA LYS A 10 -15.73 8.09 8.16
C LYS A 10 -15.61 7.39 6.81
N PHE A 11 -14.42 6.93 6.46
CA PHE A 11 -14.12 6.33 5.17
C PHE A 11 -14.31 4.81 5.20
N ASN A 12 -15.08 4.29 4.25
CA ASN A 12 -15.33 2.85 4.15
C ASN A 12 -14.37 2.23 3.13
N GLU A 13 -13.21 1.76 3.62
CA GLU A 13 -12.16 1.14 2.79
C GLU A 13 -12.65 -0.15 2.11
N ASP A 14 -13.44 -0.97 2.78
CA ASP A 14 -14.02 -2.19 2.18
C ASP A 14 -14.85 -1.84 0.94
N LYS A 15 -15.69 -0.78 1.02
CA LYS A 15 -16.51 -0.34 -0.11
C LYS A 15 -15.65 0.15 -1.28
N ARG A 16 -14.53 0.85 -1.00
CA ARG A 16 -13.57 1.29 -2.03
C ARG A 16 -13.00 0.11 -2.80
N LEU A 17 -12.48 -0.90 -2.08
CA LEU A 17 -11.84 -2.07 -2.68
C LEU A 17 -12.82 -3.06 -3.34
N LEU A 18 -14.13 -2.92 -3.10
CA LEU A 18 -15.17 -3.69 -3.79
C LEU A 18 -15.58 -3.07 -5.13
N SER A 19 -15.31 -1.77 -5.36
CA SER A 19 -15.55 -1.14 -6.66
C SER A 19 -14.60 -1.70 -7.71
N ARG A 20 -14.98 -1.68 -9.02
CA ARG A 20 -14.12 -2.25 -10.07
C ARG A 20 -12.73 -1.63 -10.11
N HIS A 21 -12.61 -0.31 -9.98
CA HIS A 21 -11.29 0.32 -9.93
C HIS A 21 -10.45 -0.17 -8.73
N GLY A 22 -11.04 -0.31 -7.54
CA GLY A 22 -10.34 -0.87 -6.37
C GLY A 22 -10.01 -2.36 -6.51
N GLN A 23 -10.83 -3.12 -7.25
CA GLN A 23 -10.55 -4.52 -7.55
C GLN A 23 -9.31 -4.69 -8.45
N VAL A 24 -9.00 -3.71 -9.32
CA VAL A 24 -7.76 -3.75 -10.13
C VAL A 24 -6.54 -3.72 -9.20
N GLU A 25 -6.48 -2.75 -8.28
CA GLU A 25 -5.43 -2.64 -7.27
C GLU A 25 -5.29 -3.95 -6.48
N PHE A 26 -6.41 -4.45 -5.95
CA PHE A 26 -6.43 -5.67 -5.15
C PHE A 26 -5.92 -6.89 -5.93
N ASN A 27 -6.48 -7.16 -7.11
CA ASN A 27 -6.17 -8.37 -7.88
C ASN A 27 -4.72 -8.39 -8.39
N VAL A 28 -4.20 -7.23 -8.83
CA VAL A 28 -2.80 -7.13 -9.26
C VAL A 28 -1.87 -7.36 -8.06
N THR A 29 -2.14 -6.72 -6.92
CA THR A 29 -1.33 -6.89 -5.70
C THR A 29 -1.34 -8.34 -5.21
N ILE A 30 -2.52 -8.96 -5.10
CA ILE A 30 -2.66 -10.36 -4.66
C ILE A 30 -1.91 -11.31 -5.58
N LYS A 31 -1.99 -11.14 -6.90
CA LYS A 31 -1.25 -11.99 -7.86
C LYS A 31 0.25 -11.99 -7.58
N TYR A 32 0.82 -10.84 -7.21
CA TYR A 32 2.23 -10.77 -6.84
C TYR A 32 2.52 -11.35 -5.46
N ILE A 33 1.66 -11.14 -4.47
CA ILE A 33 1.81 -11.79 -3.17
C ILE A 33 1.80 -13.30 -3.35
N GLU A 34 0.81 -13.87 -4.02
CA GLU A 34 0.70 -15.33 -4.28
C GLU A 34 1.89 -15.88 -5.06
N LYS A 35 2.39 -15.13 -6.07
CA LYS A 35 3.59 -15.51 -6.84
C LYS A 35 4.79 -15.74 -5.93
N TYR A 36 4.98 -14.88 -4.92
CA TYR A 36 6.11 -14.99 -4.01
C TYR A 36 5.85 -15.94 -2.84
N LEU A 37 4.62 -16.08 -2.36
CA LEU A 37 4.23 -17.04 -1.32
C LEU A 37 4.55 -18.48 -1.72
N LYS A 38 4.46 -18.83 -3.01
CA LYS A 38 4.82 -20.17 -3.53
C LYS A 38 6.26 -20.58 -3.26
N LYS A 39 7.13 -19.66 -2.87
CA LYS A 39 8.54 -19.93 -2.53
C LYS A 39 8.74 -20.41 -1.09
N TYR A 40 7.71 -20.27 -0.26
CA TYR A 40 7.79 -20.61 1.16
C TYR A 40 6.90 -21.79 1.49
N ARG A 41 7.34 -22.61 2.44
CA ARG A 41 6.53 -23.67 3.02
C ARG A 41 5.87 -23.16 4.30
N ASN A 42 4.54 -23.11 4.34
CA ASN A 42 3.76 -22.59 5.47
C ASN A 42 4.24 -21.19 5.93
N PRO A 43 4.20 -20.17 5.07
CA PRO A 43 4.71 -18.83 5.40
C PRO A 43 3.86 -18.17 6.47
N HIS A 44 4.54 -17.43 7.36
CA HIS A 44 3.92 -16.49 8.30
C HIS A 44 3.91 -15.10 7.69
N ILE A 45 2.75 -14.48 7.60
CA ILE A 45 2.56 -13.17 6.97
C ILE A 45 2.20 -12.15 8.05
N LEU A 46 2.87 -10.99 8.04
CA LEU A 46 2.49 -9.83 8.83
C LEU A 46 1.93 -8.75 7.91
N ASP A 47 0.70 -8.33 8.15
CA ASP A 47 0.04 -7.22 7.46
C ASP A 47 0.00 -6.00 8.37
N VAL A 48 0.81 -4.98 8.09
CA VAL A 48 0.98 -3.78 8.91
C VAL A 48 0.23 -2.61 8.26
N GLY A 49 -0.72 -2.04 8.98
CA GLY A 49 -1.69 -1.10 8.46
C GLY A 49 -2.79 -1.82 7.70
N ALA A 50 -3.27 -2.94 8.28
CA ALA A 50 -4.19 -3.87 7.62
C ALA A 50 -5.56 -3.25 7.27
N GLY A 51 -5.88 -2.06 7.79
CA GLY A 51 -7.18 -1.44 7.62
C GLY A 51 -8.30 -2.35 8.14
N THR A 52 -9.34 -2.52 7.35
CA THR A 52 -10.42 -3.46 7.64
C THR A 52 -10.09 -4.92 7.29
N GLY A 53 -8.83 -5.21 6.89
CA GLY A 53 -8.31 -6.57 6.70
C GLY A 53 -8.60 -7.19 5.33
N ARG A 54 -8.74 -6.41 4.27
CA ARG A 54 -9.04 -6.93 2.93
C ARG A 54 -8.02 -7.97 2.46
N TYR A 55 -6.73 -7.65 2.60
CA TYR A 55 -5.64 -8.57 2.24
C TYR A 55 -5.50 -9.69 3.27
N SER A 56 -5.50 -9.35 4.56
CA SER A 56 -5.35 -10.32 5.65
C SER A 56 -6.38 -11.44 5.60
N VAL A 57 -7.67 -11.09 5.49
CA VAL A 57 -8.78 -12.06 5.45
C VAL A 57 -8.75 -12.91 4.18
N TYR A 58 -8.40 -12.30 3.04
CA TYR A 58 -8.24 -13.06 1.80
C TYR A 58 -7.12 -14.09 1.91
N LEU A 59 -5.95 -13.70 2.42
CA LEU A 59 -4.82 -14.62 2.60
C LEU A 59 -5.12 -15.72 3.62
N ASP A 60 -5.83 -15.40 4.71
CA ASP A 60 -6.32 -16.40 5.68
C ASP A 60 -7.29 -17.40 5.00
N SER A 61 -8.18 -16.93 4.13
CA SER A 61 -9.10 -17.79 3.39
C SER A 61 -8.40 -18.79 2.46
N LEU A 62 -7.16 -18.48 2.03
CA LEU A 62 -6.28 -19.37 1.29
C LEU A 62 -5.48 -20.33 2.20
N GLY A 63 -5.66 -20.25 3.51
CA GLY A 63 -5.01 -21.12 4.50
C GLY A 63 -3.65 -20.64 5.01
N TYR A 64 -3.26 -19.40 4.75
CA TYR A 64 -2.01 -18.84 5.27
C TYR A 64 -2.16 -18.39 6.73
N ASP A 65 -1.09 -18.48 7.53
CA ASP A 65 -1.03 -17.91 8.88
C ASP A 65 -0.77 -16.40 8.78
N VAL A 66 -1.80 -15.61 9.09
CA VAL A 66 -1.78 -14.16 8.95
C VAL A 66 -1.91 -13.47 10.31
N THR A 67 -0.98 -12.58 10.57
CA THR A 67 -1.05 -11.62 11.67
C THR A 67 -1.25 -10.23 11.11
N ALA A 68 -2.15 -9.45 11.70
CA ALA A 68 -2.47 -8.09 11.28
C ALA A 68 -2.18 -7.08 12.40
N VAL A 69 -1.67 -5.92 12.01
CA VAL A 69 -1.49 -4.75 12.89
C VAL A 69 -2.25 -3.58 12.28
N GLU A 70 -3.12 -2.95 13.05
CA GLU A 70 -3.89 -1.80 12.59
C GLU A 70 -3.85 -0.68 13.64
N LEU A 71 -3.67 0.57 13.17
CA LEU A 71 -3.56 1.75 14.03
C LEU A 71 -4.94 2.24 14.48
N VAL A 72 -5.93 2.18 13.60
CA VAL A 72 -7.27 2.75 13.81
C VAL A 72 -8.18 1.72 14.46
N LYS A 73 -8.62 1.99 15.69
CA LYS A 73 -9.48 1.06 16.45
C LYS A 73 -10.78 0.68 15.71
N HIS A 74 -11.34 1.59 14.94
CA HIS A 74 -12.56 1.30 14.16
C HIS A 74 -12.28 0.21 13.12
N ASN A 75 -11.22 0.37 12.33
CA ASN A 75 -10.81 -0.59 11.31
C ASN A 75 -10.49 -1.97 11.92
N LEU A 76 -9.75 -1.96 13.04
CA LEU A 76 -9.44 -3.19 13.77
C LEU A 76 -10.71 -3.96 14.17
N ARG A 77 -11.72 -3.27 14.73
CA ARG A 77 -13.01 -3.90 15.09
C ARG A 77 -13.72 -4.49 13.87
N VAL A 78 -13.66 -3.78 12.72
CA VAL A 78 -14.25 -4.29 11.48
C VAL A 78 -13.50 -5.56 11.03
N LEU A 79 -12.17 -5.58 11.10
CA LEU A 79 -11.37 -6.77 10.80
C LEU A 79 -11.73 -7.94 11.74
N GLU A 80 -11.77 -7.70 13.04
CA GLU A 80 -12.10 -8.70 14.07
C GLU A 80 -13.53 -9.26 13.93
N SER A 81 -14.46 -8.47 13.37
CA SER A 81 -15.84 -8.91 13.11
C SER A 81 -15.96 -9.86 11.91
N LYS A 82 -14.93 -9.96 11.07
CA LYS A 82 -14.93 -10.85 9.90
C LYS A 82 -14.67 -12.29 10.36
N ASN A 83 -15.36 -13.23 9.72
CA ASN A 83 -15.14 -14.65 9.99
C ASN A 83 -13.79 -15.12 9.42
N SER A 84 -12.71 -14.92 10.19
CA SER A 84 -11.33 -15.29 9.81
C SER A 84 -10.53 -15.72 11.04
N LYS A 85 -9.39 -16.39 10.79
CA LYS A 85 -8.41 -16.79 11.83
C LYS A 85 -7.28 -15.77 11.99
N VAL A 86 -7.36 -14.63 11.34
CA VAL A 86 -6.36 -13.55 11.41
C VAL A 86 -6.15 -13.11 12.85
N LYS A 87 -4.89 -13.13 13.30
CA LYS A 87 -4.48 -12.62 14.62
C LYS A 87 -4.31 -11.11 14.54
N ALA A 88 -5.32 -10.33 14.91
CA ALA A 88 -5.32 -8.88 14.76
C ALA A 88 -4.91 -8.15 16.05
N PHE A 89 -4.12 -7.08 15.92
CA PHE A 89 -3.62 -6.29 17.03
C PHE A 89 -3.67 -4.79 16.74
N LEU A 90 -4.03 -4.01 17.76
CA LEU A 90 -3.84 -2.56 17.71
C LEU A 90 -2.36 -2.24 17.80
N GLY A 91 -1.84 -1.43 16.86
CA GLY A 91 -0.42 -1.08 16.83
C GLY A 91 -0.06 -0.08 15.76
N ASN A 92 1.22 0.30 15.73
CA ASN A 92 1.78 1.27 14.80
C ASN A 92 2.98 0.65 14.08
N ALA A 93 3.12 0.94 12.79
CA ALA A 93 4.25 0.48 11.96
C ALA A 93 5.62 0.91 12.53
N THR A 94 5.68 2.02 13.25
CA THR A 94 6.91 2.51 13.91
C THR A 94 7.24 1.78 15.20
N ASN A 95 6.40 0.86 15.66
CA ASN A 95 6.61 0.10 16.89
C ASN A 95 6.00 -1.29 16.80
N LEU A 96 6.77 -2.25 16.30
CA LEU A 96 6.41 -3.65 16.22
C LEU A 96 7.07 -4.52 17.31
N LYS A 97 7.48 -3.93 18.43
CA LYS A 97 8.18 -4.62 19.54
C LYS A 97 7.44 -5.82 20.13
N LYS A 98 6.12 -5.91 19.91
CA LYS A 98 5.32 -7.07 20.26
C LYS A 98 5.80 -8.35 19.55
N PHE A 99 6.41 -8.21 18.38
CA PHE A 99 6.89 -9.33 17.57
C PHE A 99 8.41 -9.48 17.73
N LYS A 100 8.85 -10.72 17.80
CA LYS A 100 10.27 -11.07 17.85
C LYS A 100 10.92 -10.79 16.49
N ASP A 101 12.25 -10.63 16.52
CA ASP A 101 13.04 -10.59 15.29
C ASP A 101 12.84 -11.87 14.48
N ASP A 102 12.97 -11.79 13.18
CA ASP A 102 12.94 -12.96 12.27
C ASP A 102 11.69 -13.85 12.40
N SER A 103 10.51 -13.25 12.64
CA SER A 103 9.26 -13.99 12.90
C SER A 103 8.42 -14.24 11.66
N PHE A 104 8.54 -13.41 10.61
CA PHE A 104 7.67 -13.44 9.45
C PHE A 104 8.44 -13.69 8.16
N ASP A 105 7.85 -14.48 7.26
CA ASP A 105 8.41 -14.74 5.93
C ASP A 105 8.10 -13.57 4.97
N ILE A 106 6.92 -12.96 5.13
CA ILE A 106 6.47 -11.81 4.34
C ILE A 106 5.89 -10.75 5.28
N VAL A 107 6.28 -9.50 5.04
CA VAL A 107 5.70 -8.32 5.68
C VAL A 107 5.05 -7.44 4.61
N LEU A 108 3.77 -7.12 4.78
CA LEU A 108 3.01 -6.18 3.95
C LEU A 108 2.95 -4.82 4.65
N LEU A 109 3.27 -3.75 3.91
CA LEU A 109 3.19 -2.36 4.36
C LEU A 109 2.36 -1.56 3.33
N PHE A 110 1.03 -1.72 3.34
CA PHE A 110 0.12 -1.16 2.33
C PHE A 110 -0.62 0.09 2.82
N GLY A 111 -0.08 0.85 3.68
CA GLY A 111 -0.69 2.07 4.22
C GLY A 111 0.31 2.94 4.95
N PRO A 112 1.10 2.37 5.84
CA PRO A 112 1.87 3.15 6.80
C PRO A 112 2.75 4.22 6.19
N LEU A 113 3.52 3.92 5.13
CA LEU A 113 4.53 4.86 4.63
C LEU A 113 3.95 6.13 4.01
N TYR A 114 2.75 6.10 3.47
CA TYR A 114 2.13 7.32 2.95
C TYR A 114 1.32 8.08 4.01
N HIS A 115 1.25 7.57 5.24
CA HIS A 115 0.70 8.28 6.41
C HIS A 115 1.79 8.76 7.38
N LEU A 116 3.05 8.52 7.09
CA LEU A 116 4.21 9.03 7.83
C LEU A 116 4.81 10.19 7.04
N PHE A 117 5.01 11.35 7.68
CA PHE A 117 5.42 12.57 6.97
C PHE A 117 6.90 12.90 7.16
N SER A 118 7.51 12.47 8.26
CA SER A 118 8.94 12.65 8.47
C SER A 118 9.76 11.49 7.89
N LEU A 119 10.95 11.80 7.38
CA LEU A 119 11.89 10.78 6.93
C LEU A 119 12.28 9.83 8.07
N GLU A 120 12.39 10.36 9.28
CA GLU A 120 12.74 9.59 10.49
C GLU A 120 11.68 8.51 10.77
N GLU A 121 10.39 8.87 10.82
CA GLU A 121 9.30 7.91 11.04
C GLU A 121 9.24 6.84 9.96
N LYS A 122 9.42 7.24 8.68
CA LYS A 122 9.48 6.31 7.55
C LYS A 122 10.62 5.29 7.73
N LEU A 123 11.81 5.75 8.14
CA LEU A 123 12.96 4.87 8.39
C LEU A 123 12.77 3.98 9.62
N ILE A 124 12.13 4.48 10.68
CA ILE A 124 11.77 3.65 11.85
C ILE A 124 10.80 2.52 11.42
N ALA A 125 9.75 2.83 10.65
CA ALA A 125 8.81 1.82 10.17
C ALA A 125 9.50 0.77 9.29
N LEU A 126 10.39 1.18 8.40
CA LEU A 126 11.19 0.27 7.56
C LEU A 126 12.16 -0.57 8.39
N SER A 127 12.77 0.01 9.43
CA SER A 127 13.64 -0.71 10.36
C SER A 127 12.88 -1.78 11.15
N GLU A 128 11.68 -1.48 11.64
CA GLU A 128 10.82 -2.44 12.34
C GLU A 128 10.36 -3.57 11.38
N ALA A 129 9.93 -3.23 10.16
CA ALA A 129 9.59 -4.23 9.15
C ALA A 129 10.79 -5.14 8.83
N LYS A 130 11.99 -4.56 8.69
CA LYS A 130 13.24 -5.28 8.47
C LYS A 130 13.61 -6.17 9.64
N ARG A 131 13.38 -5.72 10.88
CA ARG A 131 13.67 -6.49 12.09
C ARG A 131 12.81 -7.74 12.19
N VAL A 132 11.49 -7.60 11.97
CA VAL A 132 10.55 -8.70 12.16
C VAL A 132 10.50 -9.68 11.00
N VAL A 133 10.89 -9.27 9.78
CA VAL A 133 10.98 -10.19 8.64
C VAL A 133 12.23 -11.07 8.77
N LYS A 134 12.12 -12.34 8.41
CA LYS A 134 13.25 -13.29 8.41
C LYS A 134 14.34 -12.90 7.42
N ASN A 135 15.55 -13.39 7.63
CA ASN A 135 16.58 -13.34 6.59
C ASN A 135 16.03 -14.02 5.33
N ASP A 136 16.31 -13.44 4.16
CA ASP A 136 15.73 -13.86 2.87
C ASP A 136 14.19 -13.70 2.75
N GLY A 137 13.52 -13.18 3.77
CA GLY A 137 12.12 -12.80 3.70
C GLY A 137 11.88 -11.57 2.81
N LEU A 138 10.62 -11.27 2.55
CA LEU A 138 10.23 -10.19 1.65
C LEU A 138 9.37 -9.14 2.35
N ILE A 139 9.60 -7.89 2.01
CA ILE A 139 8.76 -6.76 2.40
C ILE A 139 8.08 -6.23 1.14
N PHE A 140 6.75 -6.13 1.18
CA PHE A 140 5.91 -5.57 0.13
C PHE A 140 5.43 -4.20 0.59
N ILE A 141 5.73 -3.15 -0.17
CA ILE A 141 5.38 -1.79 0.21
C ILE A 141 4.56 -1.16 -0.90
N GLN A 142 3.40 -0.58 -0.55
CA GLN A 142 2.64 0.27 -1.47
C GLN A 142 2.95 1.75 -1.22
N TYR A 143 3.00 2.50 -2.32
CA TYR A 143 3.18 3.94 -2.36
C TYR A 143 2.12 4.59 -3.24
N VAL A 144 1.70 5.80 -2.88
CA VAL A 144 0.83 6.63 -3.71
C VAL A 144 1.71 7.61 -4.50
N MET A 145 1.47 7.70 -5.82
CA MET A 145 2.37 8.44 -6.71
C MET A 145 2.00 9.91 -6.80
N ASN A 146 3.03 10.77 -6.78
CA ASN A 146 2.89 12.22 -6.84
C ASN A 146 2.20 12.69 -8.11
N ASP A 147 2.66 12.21 -9.26
CA ASP A 147 2.20 12.73 -10.55
C ASP A 147 0.74 12.35 -10.83
N TYR A 148 0.31 11.18 -10.33
CA TYR A 148 -1.11 10.84 -10.27
C TYR A 148 -1.90 11.88 -9.44
N ALA A 149 -1.44 12.19 -8.23
CA ALA A 149 -2.15 13.11 -7.34
C ALA A 149 -2.23 14.53 -7.95
N VAL A 150 -1.15 15.02 -8.54
CA VAL A 150 -1.13 16.33 -9.22
C VAL A 150 -2.11 16.34 -10.40
N LEU A 151 -2.14 15.29 -11.23
CA LEU A 151 -3.04 15.23 -12.40
C LEU A 151 -4.52 15.12 -11.97
N VAL A 152 -4.81 14.25 -11.00
CA VAL A 152 -6.19 13.99 -10.58
C VAL A 152 -6.70 15.08 -9.66
N HIS A 153 -6.02 15.36 -8.56
CA HIS A 153 -6.49 16.37 -7.59
C HIS A 153 -6.17 17.79 -8.04
N GLY A 154 -4.95 18.04 -8.57
CA GLY A 154 -4.57 19.37 -9.02
C GLY A 154 -5.35 19.82 -10.27
N PHE A 155 -5.24 19.06 -11.38
CA PHE A 155 -5.79 19.52 -12.67
C PHE A 155 -7.22 19.08 -12.89
N ARG A 156 -7.59 17.81 -12.74
CA ARG A 156 -8.95 17.32 -12.97
C ARG A 156 -9.96 17.93 -11.99
N GLU A 157 -9.60 18.02 -10.70
CA GLU A 157 -10.42 18.64 -9.63
C GLU A 157 -10.22 20.15 -9.52
N ARG A 158 -9.29 20.72 -10.32
CA ARG A 158 -9.03 22.16 -10.45
C ARG A 158 -8.51 22.86 -9.19
N THR A 159 -7.81 22.15 -8.31
CA THR A 159 -7.19 22.75 -7.11
C THR A 159 -5.80 23.34 -7.37
N ILE A 160 -5.16 23.07 -8.51
CA ILE A 160 -3.74 23.35 -8.79
C ILE A 160 -3.36 24.84 -8.56
N LYS A 161 -4.24 25.78 -8.90
CA LYS A 161 -3.97 27.22 -8.67
C LYS A 161 -3.91 27.54 -7.18
N GLN A 162 -4.86 27.01 -6.42
CA GLN A 162 -4.90 27.17 -4.97
C GLN A 162 -3.68 26.51 -4.31
N ASP A 163 -3.31 25.32 -4.74
CA ASP A 163 -2.18 24.56 -4.20
C ASP A 163 -0.85 25.29 -4.41
N ILE A 164 -0.70 26.00 -5.57
CA ILE A 164 0.45 26.86 -5.84
C ILE A 164 0.42 28.11 -4.93
N GLN A 165 -0.73 28.78 -4.81
CA GLN A 165 -0.88 29.96 -3.96
C GLN A 165 -0.61 29.66 -2.49
N GLU A 166 -1.03 28.51 -2.01
CA GLU A 166 -0.81 28.02 -0.65
C GLU A 166 0.58 27.38 -0.44
N ASN A 167 1.45 27.46 -1.45
CA ASN A 167 2.81 26.91 -1.41
C ASN A 167 2.89 25.43 -1.03
N LYS A 168 1.88 24.64 -1.45
CA LYS A 168 1.81 23.19 -1.22
C LYS A 168 2.71 22.37 -2.15
N LEU A 169 3.20 22.99 -3.23
CA LEU A 169 3.99 22.34 -4.26
C LEU A 169 5.41 22.90 -4.32
N ASP A 170 6.37 22.03 -4.62
CA ASP A 170 7.73 22.40 -5.02
C ASP A 170 8.02 21.70 -6.36
N ASN A 171 8.14 22.48 -7.43
CA ASN A 171 8.29 21.95 -8.79
C ASN A 171 7.28 20.81 -9.09
N PHE A 172 6.00 21.05 -8.82
CA PHE A 172 4.89 20.08 -8.92
C PHE A 172 5.06 18.82 -8.06
N LYS A 173 5.98 18.80 -7.13
CA LYS A 173 6.01 17.79 -6.07
C LYS A 173 5.20 18.30 -4.87
N ILE A 174 4.24 17.50 -4.44
CA ILE A 174 3.42 17.80 -3.27
C ILE A 174 4.33 17.69 -2.03
N LYS A 175 4.38 18.75 -1.24
CA LYS A 175 5.18 18.81 -0.02
C LYS A 175 4.54 17.94 1.06
N ASP A 176 5.33 17.18 1.76
CA ASP A 176 4.90 16.46 2.96
C ASP A 176 4.45 17.48 4.02
N ASN A 177 3.23 17.35 4.50
CA ASN A 177 2.66 18.15 5.56
C ASN A 177 1.75 17.30 6.42
N ILE A 178 1.86 17.43 7.75
CA ILE A 178 1.04 16.70 8.72
C ILE A 178 -0.47 16.98 8.56
N GLN A 179 -0.84 18.09 7.92
CA GLN A 179 -2.23 18.41 7.58
C GLN A 179 -2.73 17.65 6.35
N ASN A 180 -1.82 17.11 5.53
CA ASN A 180 -2.18 16.23 4.43
C ASN A 180 -2.53 14.86 4.99
N LEU A 181 -3.44 14.17 4.32
CA LEU A 181 -3.74 12.78 4.69
C LEU A 181 -2.66 11.82 4.17
N TYR A 182 -2.02 12.17 3.05
CA TYR A 182 -1.07 11.32 2.33
C TYR A 182 0.25 12.05 2.04
N SER A 183 1.33 11.28 2.13
CA SER A 183 2.64 11.58 1.57
C SER A 183 2.71 10.97 0.18
N PHE A 184 3.09 11.76 -0.82
CA PHE A 184 3.14 11.32 -2.22
C PHE A 184 4.58 11.14 -2.69
N TYR A 185 4.81 10.12 -3.51
CA TYR A 185 6.16 9.69 -3.88
C TYR A 185 6.41 9.79 -5.37
N ARG A 186 7.65 10.09 -5.74
CA ARG A 186 8.23 9.78 -7.04
C ARG A 186 9.19 8.60 -6.92
N LEU A 187 9.59 8.01 -8.03
CA LEU A 187 10.49 6.84 -8.00
C LEU A 187 11.84 7.12 -7.33
N GLU A 188 12.36 8.35 -7.49
CA GLU A 188 13.58 8.80 -6.82
C GLU A 188 13.46 8.83 -5.29
N ASP A 189 12.29 9.20 -4.77
CA ASP A 189 12.05 9.19 -3.32
C ASP A 189 12.07 7.77 -2.77
N ILE A 190 11.42 6.85 -3.47
CA ILE A 190 11.38 5.44 -3.10
C ILE A 190 12.78 4.82 -3.17
N ASN A 191 13.53 5.14 -4.23
CA ASN A 191 14.92 4.68 -4.36
C ASN A 191 15.79 5.21 -3.21
N LYS A 192 15.60 6.46 -2.81
CA LYS A 192 16.30 7.06 -1.67
C LYS A 192 15.95 6.34 -0.36
N LEU A 193 14.67 6.09 -0.10
CA LEU A 193 14.22 5.36 1.09
C LEU A 193 14.82 3.94 1.15
N ASN A 194 14.77 3.20 0.04
CA ASN A 194 15.34 1.85 -0.02
C ASN A 194 16.83 1.85 0.26
N LYS A 195 17.57 2.82 -0.30
CA LYS A 195 19.00 2.99 -0.05
C LYS A 195 19.30 3.28 1.43
N LEU A 196 18.56 4.22 2.03
CA LEU A 196 18.75 4.59 3.44
C LEU A 196 18.39 3.46 4.40
N ALA A 197 17.34 2.68 4.09
CA ALA A 197 16.92 1.53 4.88
C ALA A 197 17.79 0.27 4.61
N ASN A 198 18.74 0.33 3.67
CA ASN A 198 19.51 -0.83 3.22
C ASN A 198 18.62 -2.01 2.82
N LEU A 199 17.67 -1.74 1.93
CA LEU A 199 16.74 -2.72 1.36
C LEU A 199 17.02 -2.90 -0.14
N LYS A 200 17.01 -4.14 -0.63
CA LYS A 200 17.27 -4.46 -2.03
C LYS A 200 15.99 -4.75 -2.77
N ARG A 201 15.72 -3.98 -3.83
CA ARG A 201 14.56 -4.21 -4.70
C ARG A 201 14.67 -5.52 -5.46
N VAL A 202 13.62 -6.33 -5.34
CA VAL A 202 13.40 -7.54 -6.13
C VAL A 202 12.55 -7.21 -7.35
N LYS A 203 11.49 -6.43 -7.16
CA LYS A 203 10.57 -6.02 -8.21
C LYS A 203 9.84 -4.74 -7.81
N ILE A 204 9.53 -3.91 -8.80
CA ILE A 204 8.59 -2.79 -8.66
C ILE A 204 7.58 -2.87 -9.79
N ILE A 205 6.30 -2.59 -9.50
CA ILE A 205 5.21 -2.64 -10.46
C ILE A 205 4.25 -1.48 -10.27
N GLY A 206 3.64 -1.02 -11.38
CA GLY A 206 2.47 -0.15 -11.35
C GLY A 206 1.22 -0.97 -11.12
N VAL A 207 0.61 -0.85 -9.94
CA VAL A 207 -0.47 -1.74 -9.50
C VAL A 207 -1.74 -1.53 -10.33
N ASP A 208 -2.14 -0.30 -10.46
CA ASP A 208 -3.42 0.09 -11.05
C ASP A 208 -3.27 0.92 -12.36
N GLY A 209 -2.04 1.30 -12.72
CA GLY A 209 -1.78 2.02 -13.96
C GLY A 209 -2.66 3.27 -14.09
N ALA A 210 -3.39 3.35 -15.20
CA ALA A 210 -4.29 4.47 -15.48
C ALA A 210 -5.71 4.29 -14.89
N THR A 211 -5.97 3.24 -14.11
CA THR A 211 -7.30 2.89 -13.61
C THR A 211 -8.01 4.04 -12.91
N ASP A 212 -7.31 4.77 -12.05
CA ASP A 212 -7.89 5.88 -11.29
C ASP A 212 -8.13 7.14 -12.13
N TYR A 213 -7.41 7.30 -13.24
CA TYR A 213 -7.68 8.39 -14.20
C TYR A 213 -9.02 8.18 -14.91
N PHE A 214 -9.37 6.91 -15.17
CA PHE A 214 -10.60 6.48 -15.84
C PHE A 214 -11.56 5.77 -14.88
N ARG A 215 -11.57 6.18 -13.60
CA ARG A 215 -12.35 5.52 -12.55
C ARG A 215 -13.83 5.34 -12.87
N LYS A 216 -14.45 6.35 -13.49
CA LYS A 216 -15.87 6.31 -13.88
C LYS A 216 -16.11 5.26 -14.96
N GLU A 217 -15.28 5.25 -15.98
CA GLU A 217 -15.35 4.32 -17.11
C GLU A 217 -15.12 2.89 -16.64
N ILE A 218 -14.07 2.67 -15.86
CA ILE A 218 -13.73 1.34 -15.32
C ILE A 218 -14.84 0.80 -14.43
N ASN A 219 -15.46 1.63 -13.60
CA ASN A 219 -16.55 1.21 -12.74
C ASN A 219 -17.82 0.84 -13.52
N ASN A 220 -17.99 1.32 -14.75
CA ASN A 220 -19.13 1.05 -15.61
C ASN A 220 -18.91 -0.13 -16.58
N LEU A 221 -17.70 -0.72 -16.64
CA LEU A 221 -17.46 -1.92 -17.43
C LEU A 221 -18.37 -3.06 -16.99
N ASN A 222 -18.83 -3.88 -17.89
CA ASN A 222 -19.45 -5.15 -17.54
C ASN A 222 -18.39 -6.16 -17.05
N GLU A 223 -18.76 -7.37 -16.70
CA GLU A 223 -17.83 -8.36 -16.12
C GLU A 223 -16.81 -8.84 -17.15
N GLU A 224 -17.21 -9.08 -18.37
CA GLU A 224 -16.32 -9.52 -19.46
C GLU A 224 -15.28 -8.44 -19.77
N GLU A 225 -15.74 -7.19 -20.00
CA GLU A 225 -14.87 -6.03 -20.26
C GLU A 225 -13.90 -5.79 -19.08
N PHE A 226 -14.38 -5.92 -17.85
CA PHE A 226 -13.54 -5.77 -16.67
C PHE A 226 -12.44 -6.84 -16.59
N ASN A 227 -12.75 -8.08 -16.91
CA ASN A 227 -11.77 -9.16 -16.95
C ASN A 227 -10.72 -8.94 -18.06
N ILE A 228 -11.12 -8.42 -19.21
CA ILE A 228 -10.20 -8.01 -20.27
C ILE A 228 -9.29 -6.87 -19.78
N TYR A 229 -9.86 -5.85 -19.14
CA TYR A 229 -9.10 -4.74 -18.58
C TYR A 229 -8.10 -5.19 -17.51
N LEU A 230 -8.49 -6.08 -16.60
CA LEU A 230 -7.61 -6.64 -15.59
C LEU A 230 -6.44 -7.41 -16.21
N ASN A 231 -6.70 -8.21 -17.25
CA ASN A 231 -5.65 -8.90 -18.01
C ASN A 231 -4.71 -7.92 -18.71
N TYR A 232 -5.24 -6.84 -19.28
CA TYR A 232 -4.44 -5.77 -19.86
C TYR A 232 -3.52 -5.15 -18.79
N GLN A 233 -4.06 -4.73 -17.63
CA GLN A 233 -3.27 -4.15 -16.55
C GLN A 233 -2.18 -5.12 -16.06
N LEU A 234 -2.48 -6.39 -15.91
CA LEU A 234 -1.51 -7.42 -15.56
C LEU A 234 -0.39 -7.57 -16.61
N SER A 235 -0.69 -7.34 -17.89
CA SER A 235 0.30 -7.42 -18.97
C SER A 235 1.28 -6.24 -18.99
N ILE A 236 0.86 -5.08 -18.46
CA ILE A 236 1.65 -3.85 -18.51
C ILE A 236 2.22 -3.42 -17.15
N CYS A 237 1.79 -4.02 -16.02
CA CYS A 237 2.16 -3.56 -14.66
C CYS A 237 3.68 -3.58 -14.39
N GLU A 238 4.45 -4.41 -15.08
CA GLU A 238 5.92 -4.46 -14.96
C GLU A 238 6.66 -3.49 -15.93
N ARG A 239 5.94 -2.76 -16.78
CA ARG A 239 6.55 -1.83 -17.74
C ARG A 239 7.14 -0.62 -17.04
N LYS A 240 8.46 -0.47 -17.12
CA LYS A 240 9.21 0.60 -16.44
C LYS A 240 8.81 2.01 -16.89
N ASP A 241 8.42 2.17 -18.14
CA ASP A 241 7.96 3.42 -18.75
C ASP A 241 6.57 3.86 -18.27
N LEU A 242 5.79 2.97 -17.63
CA LEU A 242 4.45 3.25 -17.15
C LEU A 242 4.34 3.31 -15.61
N ILE A 243 5.34 2.86 -14.87
CA ILE A 243 5.30 2.78 -13.39
C ILE A 243 5.00 4.14 -12.77
N GLY A 244 5.67 5.20 -13.22
CA GLY A 244 5.49 6.54 -12.65
C GLY A 244 4.12 7.17 -12.89
N ALA A 245 3.34 6.65 -13.85
CA ALA A 245 1.98 7.10 -14.15
C ALA A 245 0.89 6.31 -13.40
N SER A 246 1.24 5.24 -12.69
CA SER A 246 0.30 4.50 -11.85
C SER A 246 -0.12 5.33 -10.64
N SER A 247 -1.36 5.19 -10.15
CA SER A 247 -1.74 5.85 -8.89
C SER A 247 -1.11 5.16 -7.69
N HIS A 248 -1.04 3.84 -7.70
CA HIS A 248 -0.31 3.06 -6.71
C HIS A 248 0.79 2.23 -7.36
N ILE A 249 1.88 2.10 -6.64
CA ILE A 249 2.94 1.14 -7.00
C ILE A 249 3.20 0.18 -5.85
N LEU A 250 3.64 -1.03 -6.20
CA LEU A 250 4.10 -2.04 -5.27
C LEU A 250 5.59 -2.25 -5.44
N ASP A 251 6.36 -1.98 -4.38
CA ASP A 251 7.80 -2.25 -4.31
C ASP A 251 8.06 -3.49 -3.46
N ILE A 252 8.65 -4.52 -4.04
CA ILE A 252 8.95 -5.79 -3.39
C ILE A 252 10.44 -5.81 -3.09
N LEU A 253 10.76 -5.88 -1.81
CA LEU A 253 12.10 -5.72 -1.30
C LEU A 253 12.56 -6.99 -0.58
N LYS A 254 13.85 -7.28 -0.69
CA LYS A 254 14.52 -8.37 0.03
C LYS A 254 15.42 -7.80 1.11
N VAL A 255 15.45 -8.49 2.24
CA VAL A 255 16.33 -8.19 3.36
C VAL A 255 17.51 -9.17 3.34
N TYR A 256 18.70 -8.63 3.55
CA TYR A 256 19.91 -9.38 3.87
C TYR A 256 20.37 -8.93 5.26
N LYS A 257 20.40 -9.85 6.20
CA LYS A 257 20.87 -9.64 7.56
C LYS A 257 22.21 -10.31 7.76
#